data_d9bd332ea41e4a80ea023ba7d94ddbac
#
_entry.id   d9bd332ea41e4a80ea023ba7d94ddbac
#
_cell.length_a   1.000
_cell.length_b   1.000
_cell.length_c   1.000
_cell.angle_alpha   90.00
_cell.angle_beta   90.00
_cell.angle_gamma   90.00
#
_symmetry.space_group_name_H-M   'P 1'
#
loop_
_entity.id
_entity.type
_entity.pdbx_description
1 polymer ?
#
loop_
_entity_poly.entity_id
_entity_poly.type
_entity_poly.pdbx_seq_one_letter_code
_entity_poly.pdbx_strand_id
1 'polypeptide(L)'
;MDNKYTEITKDLEIIEDLFCETEEDYEKLFRQIDLSREEFEGIKSGKLEPDKIQLENIYNFAYNHNLYLNEITWLDSEDEYKSGNISVNSHGAHTSIEGEIKLDNFAANNDFSFGFYLGEDISQAGMWVANDVNSSLYIFTFDNSGLQEARFNVSIDWMLAILLCRDKLDKKYLNNPRIQEIKSKIDNCDYVYAPISDNNLFEVIDAFAAGEITDLQCLYAISATHLGYQVVIKTQKALQNIDMKKHLYFCSVEKSLYNKESDIESNTAMNKALIAKKRYSDVGKYINELLGEIDD
;
A
#
# COMPACT_ATOMS: atom_id res chain seq x y z
N MET A 1 -12.72 12.79 13.66
CA MET A 1 -11.35 12.38 14.04
C MET A 1 -10.49 13.62 13.97
N ASP A 2 -9.73 13.92 15.01
CA ASP A 2 -8.78 15.03 14.97
C ASP A 2 -7.71 14.69 13.94
N ASN A 3 -7.52 15.57 12.97
CA ASN A 3 -6.59 15.39 11.84
C ASN A 3 -5.13 15.62 12.27
N LYS A 4 -4.77 15.17 13.47
CA LYS A 4 -3.52 15.45 14.14
C LYS A 4 -2.51 14.33 13.88
N TYR A 5 -1.30 14.69 13.48
CA TYR A 5 -0.17 13.77 13.41
C TYR A 5 0.16 13.23 14.80
N THR A 6 0.15 11.92 14.96
CA THR A 6 0.08 11.30 16.28
C THR A 6 1.43 11.11 16.98
N GLU A 7 2.54 11.11 16.23
CA GLU A 7 3.84 10.67 16.75
C GLU A 7 4.87 11.77 16.99
N ILE A 8 4.58 13.02 16.63
CA ILE A 8 5.58 14.11 16.64
C ILE A 8 6.31 14.30 17.98
N THR A 9 5.61 14.09 19.09
CA THR A 9 6.21 14.20 20.43
C THR A 9 7.30 13.15 20.63
N LYS A 10 7.00 11.88 20.33
CA LYS A 10 7.91 10.75 20.41
C LYS A 10 9.06 10.88 19.40
N ASP A 11 8.75 11.33 18.19
CA ASP A 11 9.74 11.53 17.13
C ASP A 11 10.78 12.57 17.51
N LEU A 12 10.36 13.66 18.18
CA LEU A 12 11.30 14.68 18.70
C LEU A 12 12.16 14.15 19.85
N GLU A 13 11.61 13.26 20.71
CA GLU A 13 12.40 12.57 21.74
C GLU A 13 13.48 11.69 21.11
N ILE A 14 13.17 10.92 20.07
CA ILE A 14 14.11 10.08 19.33
C ILE A 14 15.19 10.94 18.66
N ILE A 15 14.80 12.05 18.01
CA ILE A 15 15.76 12.98 17.39
C ILE A 15 16.71 13.57 18.46
N GLU A 16 16.17 14.03 19.57
CA GLU A 16 16.95 14.59 20.68
C GLU A 16 17.96 13.58 21.22
N ASP A 17 17.50 12.38 21.54
CA ASP A 17 18.34 11.31 22.11
C ASP A 17 19.48 10.89 21.19
N LEU A 18 19.28 10.95 19.88
CA LEU A 18 20.27 10.52 18.90
C LEU A 18 21.24 11.64 18.45
N PHE A 19 20.81 12.90 18.50
CA PHE A 19 21.58 13.98 17.90
C PHE A 19 22.04 15.06 18.89
N CYS A 20 21.60 15.04 20.17
CA CYS A 20 21.87 16.10 21.13
C CYS A 20 22.50 15.57 22.41
N GLU A 21 23.83 15.61 22.50
CA GLU A 21 24.58 15.34 23.76
C GLU A 21 25.03 16.60 24.44
N THR A 22 25.25 17.68 23.68
CA THR A 22 25.79 18.96 24.16
C THR A 22 24.92 20.15 23.76
N GLU A 23 25.08 21.30 24.44
CA GLU A 23 24.41 22.56 24.05
C GLU A 23 24.71 22.95 22.59
N GLU A 24 25.92 22.66 22.10
CA GLU A 24 26.30 22.95 20.70
C GLU A 24 25.50 22.09 19.72
N ASP A 25 25.15 20.85 20.08
CA ASP A 25 24.35 19.97 19.23
C ASP A 25 22.91 20.46 19.15
N TYR A 26 22.34 20.93 20.28
CA TYR A 26 21.02 21.58 20.28
C TYR A 26 20.98 22.79 19.36
N GLU A 27 22.00 23.66 19.43
CA GLU A 27 22.09 24.85 18.58
C GLU A 27 22.23 24.51 17.09
N LYS A 28 22.88 23.38 16.76
CA LYS A 28 22.96 22.86 15.39
C LYS A 28 21.61 22.32 14.93
N LEU A 29 20.96 21.50 15.77
CA LEU A 29 19.67 20.95 15.49
C LEU A 29 18.65 22.07 15.21
N PHE A 30 18.49 23.02 16.14
CA PHE A 30 17.52 24.11 16.01
C PHE A 30 17.70 24.94 14.74
N ARG A 31 18.95 25.19 14.34
CA ARG A 31 19.23 25.84 13.05
C ARG A 31 18.87 25.02 11.84
N GLN A 32 19.00 23.69 11.90
CA GLN A 32 18.71 22.80 10.78
C GLN A 32 17.21 22.57 10.60
N ILE A 33 16.45 22.52 11.70
CA ILE A 33 14.99 22.35 11.65
C ILE A 33 14.24 23.69 11.66
N ASP A 34 14.96 24.82 11.73
CA ASP A 34 14.40 26.19 11.79
C ASP A 34 13.37 26.37 12.91
N LEU A 35 13.73 25.90 14.10
CA LEU A 35 12.94 26.07 15.33
C LEU A 35 13.74 26.75 16.40
N SER A 36 13.09 27.58 17.23
CA SER A 36 13.63 28.01 18.51
C SER A 36 13.58 26.88 19.54
N ARG A 37 14.40 26.95 20.58
CA ARG A 37 14.34 26.02 21.72
C ARG A 37 12.94 25.99 22.36
N GLU A 38 12.30 27.14 22.48
CA GLU A 38 10.98 27.25 23.07
C GLU A 38 9.91 26.51 22.23
N GLU A 39 9.96 26.65 20.91
CA GLU A 39 9.07 25.94 19.99
C GLU A 39 9.32 24.41 20.04
N PHE A 40 10.58 23.99 20.00
CA PHE A 40 10.96 22.59 20.09
C PHE A 40 10.42 21.95 21.38
N GLU A 41 10.70 22.56 22.55
CA GLU A 41 10.19 22.06 23.83
C GLU A 41 8.66 22.15 23.93
N GLY A 42 8.07 23.18 23.33
CA GLY A 42 6.61 23.33 23.24
C GLY A 42 5.96 22.20 22.47
N ILE A 43 6.51 21.83 21.29
CA ILE A 43 6.02 20.72 20.46
C ILE A 43 6.28 19.39 21.15
N LYS A 44 7.51 19.12 21.62
CA LYS A 44 7.89 17.90 22.32
C LYS A 44 7.03 17.62 23.55
N SER A 45 6.66 18.68 24.30
CA SER A 45 5.74 18.52 25.45
C SER A 45 4.26 18.49 25.09
N GLY A 46 3.90 18.57 23.82
CA GLY A 46 2.51 18.60 23.34
C GLY A 46 1.74 19.88 23.68
N LYS A 47 2.44 20.94 24.11
CA LYS A 47 1.85 22.26 24.43
C LYS A 47 1.67 23.13 23.21
N LEU A 48 2.50 22.93 22.19
CA LEU A 48 2.45 23.61 20.91
C LEU A 48 2.21 22.60 19.81
N GLU A 49 1.28 22.89 18.92
CA GLU A 49 1.03 22.10 17.72
C GLU A 49 1.90 22.65 16.57
N PRO A 50 2.75 21.82 15.94
CA PRO A 50 3.61 22.29 14.86
C PRO A 50 2.77 22.59 13.60
N ASP A 51 3.16 23.62 12.89
CA ASP A 51 2.61 23.87 11.56
C ASP A 51 3.24 22.96 10.50
N LYS A 52 2.71 23.02 9.27
CA LYS A 52 3.17 22.17 8.16
C LYS A 52 4.65 22.41 7.79
N ILE A 53 5.17 23.62 7.94
CA ILE A 53 6.56 23.96 7.62
C ILE A 53 7.48 23.38 8.70
N GLN A 54 7.10 23.50 9.95
CA GLN A 54 7.84 22.93 11.08
C GLN A 54 7.90 21.41 10.99
N LEU A 55 6.77 20.74 10.68
CA LEU A 55 6.75 19.29 10.42
C LEU A 55 7.67 18.91 9.26
N GLU A 56 7.57 19.60 8.14
CA GLU A 56 8.41 19.35 6.97
C GLU A 56 9.91 19.45 7.32
N ASN A 57 10.31 20.47 8.08
CA ASN A 57 11.70 20.66 8.48
C ASN A 57 12.19 19.56 9.42
N ILE A 58 11.38 19.18 10.41
CA ILE A 58 11.70 18.11 11.38
C ILE A 58 11.90 16.78 10.68
N TYR A 59 10.92 16.36 9.87
CA TYR A 59 10.98 15.06 9.20
C TYR A 59 12.04 15.03 8.10
N ASN A 60 12.21 16.12 7.34
CA ASN A 60 13.29 16.20 6.35
C ASN A 60 14.68 16.13 7.03
N PHE A 61 14.86 16.73 8.21
CA PHE A 61 16.08 16.57 8.98
C PHE A 61 16.33 15.11 9.32
N ALA A 62 15.35 14.41 9.89
CA ALA A 62 15.47 13.01 10.27
C ALA A 62 15.84 12.13 9.07
N TYR A 63 15.10 12.22 7.98
CA TYR A 63 15.32 11.40 6.78
C TYR A 63 16.65 11.73 6.08
N ASN A 64 17.09 12.99 6.07
CA ASN A 64 18.43 13.36 5.55
C ASN A 64 19.58 12.79 6.40
N HIS A 65 19.32 12.45 7.65
CA HIS A 65 20.29 11.82 8.55
C HIS A 65 20.08 10.29 8.69
N ASN A 66 19.33 9.67 7.77
CA ASN A 66 18.98 8.24 7.75
C ASN A 66 18.21 7.77 9.00
N LEU A 67 17.46 8.65 9.62
CA LEU A 67 16.54 8.33 10.70
C LEU A 67 15.12 8.21 10.11
N TYR A 68 14.67 6.99 9.89
CA TYR A 68 13.41 6.65 9.21
C TYR A 68 12.27 6.54 10.23
N LEU A 69 11.75 7.67 10.68
CA LEU A 69 10.79 7.77 11.79
C LEU A 69 9.49 7.01 11.52
N ASN A 70 8.95 7.07 10.30
CA ASN A 70 7.72 6.36 9.96
C ASN A 70 7.90 4.84 9.95
N GLU A 71 9.08 4.34 9.56
CA GLU A 71 9.41 2.90 9.64
C GLU A 71 9.55 2.45 11.10
N ILE A 72 10.17 3.27 11.96
CA ILE A 72 10.26 3.01 13.40
C ILE A 72 8.85 2.92 13.99
N THR A 73 8.00 3.89 13.68
CA THR A 73 6.59 3.90 14.15
C THR A 73 5.80 2.70 13.63
N TRP A 74 6.08 2.26 12.40
CA TRP A 74 5.49 1.05 11.85
C TRP A 74 5.86 -0.20 12.68
N LEU A 75 7.15 -0.41 12.92
CA LEU A 75 7.65 -1.56 13.69
C LEU A 75 7.11 -1.56 15.13
N ASP A 76 7.12 -0.41 15.80
CA ASP A 76 6.53 -0.25 17.13
C ASP A 76 5.03 -0.58 17.14
N SER A 77 4.31 -0.19 16.07
CA SER A 77 2.87 -0.48 15.94
C SER A 77 2.60 -1.96 15.71
N GLU A 78 3.46 -2.66 14.97
CA GLU A 78 3.37 -4.12 14.84
C GLU A 78 3.56 -4.80 16.21
N ASP A 79 4.56 -4.38 16.98
CA ASP A 79 4.82 -4.94 18.31
C ASP A 79 3.70 -4.63 19.30
N GLU A 80 3.09 -3.45 19.23
CA GLU A 80 2.04 -3.00 20.15
C GLU A 80 0.68 -3.62 19.84
N TYR A 81 0.28 -3.70 18.56
CA TYR A 81 -1.12 -3.99 18.19
C TYR A 81 -1.33 -5.36 17.57
N LYS A 82 -0.31 -5.98 16.97
CA LYS A 82 -0.46 -7.27 16.27
C LYS A 82 -0.68 -8.39 17.27
N SER A 83 -1.85 -9.01 17.24
CA SER A 83 -2.18 -10.14 18.15
C SER A 83 -3.33 -10.98 17.63
N GLY A 84 -3.17 -12.32 17.62
CA GLY A 84 -4.25 -13.24 17.25
C GLY A 84 -4.78 -12.96 15.84
N ASN A 85 -6.05 -12.50 15.79
CA ASN A 85 -6.73 -12.15 14.53
C ASN A 85 -6.58 -10.66 14.15
N ILE A 86 -5.79 -9.89 14.91
CA ILE A 86 -5.55 -8.48 14.64
C ILE A 86 -4.24 -8.34 13.87
N SER A 87 -4.33 -7.81 12.66
CA SER A 87 -3.19 -7.39 11.85
C SER A 87 -2.98 -5.88 11.92
N VAL A 88 -1.73 -5.46 11.76
CA VAL A 88 -1.36 -4.05 11.53
C VAL A 88 -1.19 -3.86 10.04
N ASN A 89 -1.73 -2.79 9.52
CA ASN A 89 -1.80 -2.53 8.09
C ASN A 89 -1.56 -1.04 7.82
N SER A 90 -0.96 -0.74 6.68
CA SER A 90 -0.71 0.63 6.22
C SER A 90 -1.76 1.10 5.21
N HIS A 91 -1.96 2.41 5.11
CA HIS A 91 -2.75 3.03 4.05
C HIS A 91 -2.12 4.35 3.61
N GLY A 92 -1.94 4.49 2.31
CA GLY A 92 -1.54 5.76 1.69
C GLY A 92 -2.76 6.48 1.12
N ALA A 93 -2.97 7.72 1.51
CA ALA A 93 -4.05 8.55 1.00
C ALA A 93 -3.48 9.73 0.21
N HIS A 94 -4.04 10.02 -0.97
CA HIS A 94 -3.66 11.17 -1.81
C HIS A 94 -3.92 12.52 -1.13
N THR A 95 -4.87 12.54 -0.19
CA THR A 95 -5.16 13.67 0.70
C THR A 95 -5.47 13.12 2.08
N SER A 96 -5.42 13.97 3.11
CA SER A 96 -5.78 13.54 4.47
C SER A 96 -7.19 12.98 4.53
N ILE A 97 -7.37 11.88 5.26
CA ILE A 97 -8.67 11.26 5.52
C ILE A 97 -9.44 12.17 6.50
N GLU A 98 -10.57 12.70 6.04
CA GLU A 98 -11.46 13.53 6.85
C GLU A 98 -12.76 12.79 7.16
N GLY A 99 -13.11 12.70 8.44
CA GLY A 99 -14.36 12.07 8.90
C GLY A 99 -14.34 10.54 8.85
N GLU A 100 -15.50 9.94 8.57
CA GLU A 100 -15.66 8.49 8.51
C GLU A 100 -15.24 7.92 7.17
N ILE A 101 -14.54 6.78 7.19
CA ILE A 101 -14.19 6.02 5.99
C ILE A 101 -15.47 5.36 5.43
N LYS A 102 -15.70 5.53 4.12
CA LYS A 102 -16.88 4.96 3.42
C LYS A 102 -16.42 4.22 2.18
N LEU A 103 -16.98 3.05 1.94
CA LEU A 103 -16.60 2.19 0.81
C LEU A 103 -17.02 2.75 -0.57
N ASP A 104 -17.99 3.63 -0.62
CA ASP A 104 -18.52 4.25 -1.85
C ASP A 104 -17.61 5.34 -2.44
N ASN A 105 -16.59 5.77 -1.70
CA ASN A 105 -15.67 6.84 -2.11
C ASN A 105 -14.41 6.34 -2.83
N PHE A 106 -14.26 5.02 -3.07
CA PHE A 106 -13.05 4.45 -3.63
C PHE A 106 -13.16 4.09 -5.11
N ALA A 107 -12.03 4.22 -5.84
CA ALA A 107 -11.97 3.98 -7.28
C ALA A 107 -12.26 2.54 -7.67
N ALA A 108 -13.05 2.36 -8.74
CA ALA A 108 -13.42 1.03 -9.25
C ALA A 108 -12.31 0.30 -10.01
N ASN A 109 -11.21 0.98 -10.38
CA ASN A 109 -10.19 0.44 -11.28
C ASN A 109 -9.00 -0.25 -10.57
N ASN A 110 -9.15 -0.58 -9.28
CA ASN A 110 -8.13 -1.28 -8.51
C ASN A 110 -8.23 -2.80 -8.71
N ASP A 111 -7.22 -3.55 -8.25
CA ASP A 111 -7.09 -5.01 -8.43
C ASP A 111 -8.36 -5.81 -8.12
N PHE A 112 -9.07 -5.41 -7.09
CA PHE A 112 -10.31 -6.04 -6.63
C PHE A 112 -11.50 -5.09 -6.66
N SER A 113 -11.49 -4.10 -7.60
CA SER A 113 -12.57 -3.13 -7.77
C SER A 113 -12.77 -2.26 -6.51
N PHE A 114 -14.03 -1.97 -6.13
CA PHE A 114 -14.34 -1.17 -4.96
C PHE A 114 -13.85 -1.82 -3.66
N GLY A 115 -13.36 -1.01 -2.73
CA GLY A 115 -12.93 -1.42 -1.40
C GLY A 115 -11.99 -0.42 -0.75
N PHE A 116 -11.76 -0.56 0.55
CA PHE A 116 -10.71 0.17 1.25
C PHE A 116 -9.47 -0.70 1.30
N TYR A 117 -8.39 -0.21 0.71
CA TYR A 117 -7.15 -0.97 0.48
C TYR A 117 -6.15 -0.71 1.58
N LEU A 118 -5.62 -1.77 2.17
CA LEU A 118 -4.61 -1.76 3.21
C LEU A 118 -3.40 -2.59 2.75
N GLY A 119 -2.19 -2.09 2.95
CA GLY A 119 -0.93 -2.80 2.70
C GLY A 119 -0.40 -3.49 3.94
N GLU A 120 0.42 -4.52 3.77
CA GLU A 120 1.11 -5.22 4.87
C GLU A 120 2.35 -4.48 5.38
N ASP A 121 2.81 -3.47 4.66
CA ASP A 121 4.04 -2.73 4.94
C ASP A 121 3.85 -1.24 4.66
N ILE A 122 4.53 -0.39 5.44
CA ILE A 122 4.44 1.07 5.28
C ILE A 122 5.02 1.55 3.94
N SER A 123 6.03 0.86 3.42
CA SER A 123 6.66 1.18 2.13
C SER A 123 5.69 1.05 0.96
N GLN A 124 4.80 0.06 0.99
CA GLN A 124 3.76 -0.13 -0.03
C GLN A 124 2.83 1.09 -0.10
N ALA A 125 2.36 1.55 1.07
CA ALA A 125 1.52 2.74 1.17
C ALA A 125 2.28 3.99 0.72
N GLY A 126 3.56 4.11 1.11
CA GLY A 126 4.44 5.22 0.75
C GLY A 126 4.65 5.29 -0.76
N MET A 127 5.08 4.20 -1.41
CA MET A 127 5.30 4.14 -2.85
C MET A 127 4.04 4.48 -3.66
N TRP A 128 2.87 4.09 -3.16
CA TRP A 128 1.60 4.35 -3.84
C TRP A 128 1.26 5.84 -3.95
N VAL A 129 1.58 6.64 -2.91
CA VAL A 129 1.18 8.06 -2.82
C VAL A 129 2.35 9.05 -2.81
N ALA A 130 3.59 8.59 -3.02
CA ALA A 130 4.79 9.43 -2.95
C ALA A 130 4.80 10.57 -4.00
N ASN A 131 4.12 10.40 -5.13
CA ASN A 131 4.00 11.42 -6.17
C ASN A 131 3.04 12.57 -5.81
N ASP A 132 2.24 12.42 -4.76
CA ASP A 132 1.24 13.41 -4.37
C ASP A 132 1.76 14.34 -3.29
N VAL A 133 1.63 15.65 -3.53
CA VAL A 133 2.14 16.69 -2.61
C VAL A 133 1.45 16.65 -1.26
N ASN A 134 0.13 16.38 -1.24
CA ASN A 134 -0.70 16.42 -0.04
C ASN A 134 -1.02 15.03 0.54
N SER A 135 -0.27 14.02 0.12
CA SER A 135 -0.48 12.65 0.61
C SER A 135 -0.11 12.51 2.09
N SER A 136 -0.77 11.54 2.71
CA SER A 136 -0.57 11.17 4.11
C SER A 136 -0.47 9.65 4.23
N LEU A 137 0.23 9.18 5.26
CA LEU A 137 0.34 7.78 5.62
C LEU A 137 -0.43 7.49 6.91
N TYR A 138 -1.01 6.31 6.97
CA TYR A 138 -1.80 5.87 8.11
C TYR A 138 -1.45 4.44 8.50
N ILE A 139 -1.53 4.17 9.80
CA ILE A 139 -1.46 2.81 10.34
C ILE A 139 -2.83 2.47 10.91
N PHE A 140 -3.33 1.31 10.48
CA PHE A 140 -4.60 0.74 10.90
C PHE A 140 -4.38 -0.62 11.57
N THR A 141 -5.23 -0.96 12.52
CA THR A 141 -5.44 -2.34 12.90
C THR A 141 -6.68 -2.89 12.19
N PHE A 142 -6.65 -4.17 11.86
CA PHE A 142 -7.76 -4.89 11.27
C PHE A 142 -7.99 -6.20 12.02
N ASP A 143 -9.16 -6.34 12.67
CA ASP A 143 -9.59 -7.58 13.31
C ASP A 143 -10.44 -8.39 12.32
N ASN A 144 -9.90 -9.50 11.86
CA ASN A 144 -10.58 -10.36 10.89
C ASN A 144 -11.53 -11.39 11.54
N SER A 145 -11.75 -11.33 12.87
CA SER A 145 -12.60 -12.26 13.61
C SER A 145 -14.03 -12.28 13.07
N GLY A 146 -14.51 -13.46 12.71
CA GLY A 146 -15.89 -13.67 12.25
C GLY A 146 -16.22 -13.08 10.87
N LEU A 147 -15.20 -12.70 10.10
CA LEU A 147 -15.31 -12.22 8.73
C LEU A 147 -15.05 -13.34 7.71
N GLN A 148 -15.69 -13.21 6.54
CA GLN A 148 -15.48 -14.11 5.41
C GLN A 148 -14.32 -13.60 4.54
N GLU A 149 -13.26 -14.41 4.42
CA GLU A 149 -12.08 -14.10 3.63
C GLU A 149 -12.17 -14.67 2.21
N ALA A 150 -11.84 -13.87 1.20
CA ALA A 150 -11.45 -14.36 -0.11
C ALA A 150 -9.92 -14.28 -0.24
N ARG A 151 -9.23 -15.41 -0.01
CA ARG A 151 -7.77 -15.48 -0.10
C ARG A 151 -7.31 -15.89 -1.49
N PHE A 152 -6.36 -15.14 -2.04
CA PHE A 152 -5.64 -15.47 -3.26
C PHE A 152 -4.13 -15.52 -2.97
N ASN A 153 -3.46 -16.49 -3.56
CA ASN A 153 -2.01 -16.53 -3.67
C ASN A 153 -1.64 -16.23 -5.12
N VAL A 154 -0.37 -16.01 -5.40
CA VAL A 154 0.13 -15.90 -6.77
C VAL A 154 -0.27 -17.15 -7.56
N SER A 155 -1.23 -17.01 -8.45
CA SER A 155 -1.85 -18.12 -9.20
C SER A 155 -2.62 -17.61 -10.41
N ILE A 156 -2.99 -18.51 -11.29
CA ILE A 156 -3.86 -18.19 -12.44
C ILE A 156 -5.22 -17.64 -11.96
N ASP A 157 -5.78 -18.15 -10.86
CA ASP A 157 -7.04 -17.64 -10.31
C ASP A 157 -6.92 -16.20 -9.79
N TRP A 158 -5.78 -15.85 -9.17
CA TRP A 158 -5.49 -14.46 -8.80
C TRP A 158 -5.43 -13.54 -10.02
N MET A 159 -4.72 -13.95 -11.07
CA MET A 159 -4.63 -13.20 -12.32
C MET A 159 -6.02 -13.03 -12.97
N LEU A 160 -6.81 -14.09 -13.03
CA LEU A 160 -8.19 -14.04 -13.57
C LEU A 160 -9.10 -13.17 -12.70
N ALA A 161 -8.91 -13.17 -11.36
CA ALA A 161 -9.64 -12.30 -10.44
C ALA A 161 -9.35 -10.81 -10.73
N ILE A 162 -8.09 -10.44 -10.95
CA ILE A 162 -7.70 -9.08 -11.33
C ILE A 162 -8.35 -8.69 -12.66
N LEU A 163 -8.28 -9.55 -13.70
CA LEU A 163 -8.92 -9.29 -15.00
C LEU A 163 -10.43 -9.07 -14.87
N LEU A 164 -11.08 -9.91 -14.06
CA LEU A 164 -12.52 -9.81 -13.81
C LEU A 164 -12.86 -8.50 -13.09
N CYS A 165 -12.15 -8.18 -12.01
CA CYS A 165 -12.44 -7.01 -11.18
C CYS A 165 -12.14 -5.67 -11.88
N ARG A 166 -11.19 -5.66 -12.83
CA ARG A 166 -10.84 -4.48 -13.64
C ARG A 166 -11.65 -4.35 -14.92
N ASP A 167 -12.65 -5.22 -15.14
CA ASP A 167 -13.46 -5.26 -16.37
C ASP A 167 -12.63 -5.43 -17.66
N LYS A 168 -11.52 -6.20 -17.56
CA LYS A 168 -10.61 -6.52 -18.66
C LYS A 168 -10.87 -7.88 -19.29
N LEU A 169 -11.69 -8.70 -18.65
CA LEU A 169 -12.07 -10.01 -19.15
C LEU A 169 -13.14 -9.87 -20.23
N ASP A 170 -12.93 -10.52 -21.40
CA ASP A 170 -13.93 -10.55 -22.47
C ASP A 170 -15.24 -11.15 -21.95
N LYS A 171 -16.36 -10.51 -22.30
CA LYS A 171 -17.71 -10.88 -21.85
C LYS A 171 -18.10 -12.32 -22.17
N LYS A 172 -17.56 -12.89 -23.25
CA LYS A 172 -17.77 -14.31 -23.61
C LYS A 172 -17.31 -15.30 -22.53
N TYR A 173 -16.31 -14.90 -21.69
CA TYR A 173 -15.80 -15.75 -20.61
C TYR A 173 -16.54 -15.59 -19.28
N LEU A 174 -17.42 -14.60 -19.14
CA LEU A 174 -18.10 -14.33 -17.87
C LEU A 174 -18.94 -15.50 -17.37
N ASN A 175 -19.48 -16.34 -18.27
CA ASN A 175 -20.26 -17.52 -17.91
C ASN A 175 -19.41 -18.80 -17.72
N ASN A 176 -18.09 -18.71 -17.89
CA ASN A 176 -17.20 -19.84 -17.63
C ASN A 176 -17.28 -20.26 -16.15
N PRO A 177 -17.39 -21.56 -15.81
CA PRO A 177 -17.54 -22.03 -14.44
C PRO A 177 -16.42 -21.57 -13.51
N ARG A 178 -15.16 -21.53 -13.97
CA ARG A 178 -14.02 -21.06 -13.20
C ARG A 178 -14.14 -19.56 -12.87
N ILE A 179 -14.56 -18.75 -13.83
CA ILE A 179 -14.79 -17.31 -13.62
C ILE A 179 -15.94 -17.07 -12.66
N GLN A 180 -17.03 -17.85 -12.76
CA GLN A 180 -18.16 -17.78 -11.84
C GLN A 180 -17.77 -18.18 -10.41
N GLU A 181 -16.90 -19.18 -10.25
CA GLU A 181 -16.36 -19.55 -8.93
C GLU A 181 -15.52 -18.42 -8.32
N ILE A 182 -14.60 -17.82 -9.10
CA ILE A 182 -13.78 -16.67 -8.67
C ILE A 182 -14.70 -15.49 -8.30
N LYS A 183 -15.67 -15.18 -9.16
CA LYS A 183 -16.64 -14.11 -8.92
C LYS A 183 -17.43 -14.36 -7.63
N SER A 184 -17.98 -15.55 -7.46
CA SER A 184 -18.71 -15.92 -6.25
C SER A 184 -17.87 -15.81 -4.99
N LYS A 185 -16.60 -16.19 -5.05
CA LYS A 185 -15.65 -16.06 -3.94
C LYS A 185 -15.44 -14.61 -3.53
N ILE A 186 -15.35 -13.68 -4.50
CA ILE A 186 -15.16 -12.25 -4.25
C ILE A 186 -16.47 -11.60 -3.79
N ASP A 187 -17.60 -11.93 -4.43
CA ASP A 187 -18.90 -11.32 -4.13
C ASP A 187 -19.42 -11.69 -2.72
N ASN A 188 -19.01 -12.84 -2.19
CA ASN A 188 -19.48 -13.35 -0.90
C ASN A 188 -18.50 -13.13 0.25
N CYS A 189 -17.37 -12.41 0.03
CA CYS A 189 -16.43 -12.14 1.09
C CYS A 189 -16.69 -10.80 1.80
N ASP A 190 -16.22 -10.71 3.04
CA ASP A 190 -16.16 -9.46 3.78
C ASP A 190 -14.88 -8.67 3.42
N TYR A 191 -13.80 -9.40 3.11
CA TYR A 191 -12.53 -8.83 2.66
C TYR A 191 -11.76 -9.78 1.74
N VAL A 192 -10.90 -9.22 0.91
CA VAL A 192 -9.95 -9.97 0.08
C VAL A 192 -8.57 -9.86 0.69
N TYR A 193 -7.83 -10.98 0.75
CA TYR A 193 -6.40 -11.02 1.06
C TYR A 193 -5.66 -11.58 -0.16
N ALA A 194 -4.82 -10.78 -0.79
CA ALA A 194 -4.21 -11.14 -2.05
C ALA A 194 -2.86 -10.44 -2.28
N PRO A 195 -1.99 -11.00 -3.14
CA PRO A 195 -0.82 -10.27 -3.61
C PRO A 195 -1.23 -8.98 -4.31
N ILE A 196 -0.38 -7.95 -4.19
CA ILE A 196 -0.52 -6.71 -4.95
C ILE A 196 -0.06 -6.98 -6.39
N SER A 197 -0.80 -6.50 -7.38
CA SER A 197 -0.31 -6.51 -8.77
C SER A 197 0.46 -5.23 -9.06
N ASP A 198 1.61 -5.35 -9.72
CA ASP A 198 2.37 -4.20 -10.15
C ASP A 198 1.61 -3.41 -11.22
N ASN A 199 1.37 -2.12 -10.95
CA ASN A 199 0.69 -1.23 -11.89
C ASN A 199 1.43 -1.07 -13.22
N ASN A 200 2.74 -1.23 -13.23
CA ASN A 200 3.56 -1.14 -14.45
C ASN A 200 3.43 -2.38 -15.36
N LEU A 201 2.77 -3.44 -14.88
CA LEU A 201 2.57 -4.68 -15.64
C LEU A 201 1.15 -4.83 -16.20
N PHE A 202 0.36 -3.76 -16.22
CA PHE A 202 -0.99 -3.79 -16.82
C PHE A 202 -0.98 -4.21 -18.29
N GLU A 203 0.02 -3.77 -19.06
CA GLU A 203 0.20 -4.18 -20.45
C GLU A 203 0.36 -5.70 -20.58
N VAL A 204 0.99 -6.35 -19.60
CA VAL A 204 1.16 -7.81 -19.59
C VAL A 204 -0.19 -8.49 -19.34
N ILE A 205 -1.00 -7.97 -18.41
CA ILE A 205 -2.35 -8.48 -18.13
C ILE A 205 -3.26 -8.26 -19.34
N ASP A 206 -3.20 -7.09 -19.97
CA ASP A 206 -3.97 -6.78 -21.17
C ASP A 206 -3.55 -7.67 -22.38
N ALA A 207 -2.26 -7.95 -22.54
CA ALA A 207 -1.75 -8.86 -23.55
C ALA A 207 -2.23 -10.32 -23.36
N PHE A 208 -2.34 -10.78 -22.10
CA PHE A 208 -2.95 -12.08 -21.80
C PHE A 208 -4.44 -12.08 -22.12
N ALA A 209 -5.18 -11.04 -21.73
CA ALA A 209 -6.59 -10.89 -22.03
C ALA A 209 -6.87 -10.86 -23.54
N ALA A 210 -5.98 -10.25 -24.32
CA ALA A 210 -6.03 -10.22 -25.79
C ALA A 210 -5.62 -11.57 -26.45
N GLY A 211 -5.11 -12.54 -25.69
CA GLY A 211 -4.61 -13.81 -26.20
C GLY A 211 -3.26 -13.71 -26.92
N GLU A 212 -2.47 -12.69 -26.62
CA GLU A 212 -1.14 -12.48 -27.23
C GLU A 212 -0.04 -13.24 -26.49
N ILE A 213 -0.22 -13.53 -25.21
CA ILE A 213 0.69 -14.29 -24.39
C ILE A 213 -0.05 -15.38 -23.60
N THR A 214 0.69 -16.37 -23.10
CA THR A 214 0.13 -17.46 -22.31
C THR A 214 -0.07 -17.07 -20.84
N ASP A 215 -0.87 -17.86 -20.13
CA ASP A 215 -1.10 -17.73 -18.68
C ASP A 215 0.21 -17.76 -17.87
N LEU A 216 1.14 -18.65 -18.22
CA LEU A 216 2.44 -18.74 -17.55
C LEU A 216 3.33 -17.52 -17.85
N GLN A 217 3.34 -17.02 -19.08
CA GLN A 217 4.07 -15.79 -19.41
C GLN A 217 3.53 -14.62 -18.57
N CYS A 218 2.20 -14.46 -18.49
CA CYS A 218 1.57 -13.41 -17.69
C CYS A 218 1.86 -13.60 -16.21
N LEU A 219 1.60 -14.81 -15.66
CA LEU A 219 1.78 -15.09 -14.23
C LEU A 219 3.20 -14.83 -13.75
N TYR A 220 4.21 -15.33 -14.49
CA TYR A 220 5.62 -15.10 -14.14
C TYR A 220 6.05 -13.64 -14.31
N ALA A 221 5.42 -12.89 -15.19
CA ALA A 221 5.69 -11.48 -15.33
C ALA A 221 5.14 -10.68 -14.14
N ILE A 222 3.85 -10.86 -13.81
CA ILE A 222 3.19 -10.09 -12.73
C ILE A 222 3.62 -10.52 -11.32
N SER A 223 4.18 -11.73 -11.16
CA SER A 223 4.76 -12.20 -9.90
C SER A 223 6.26 -11.91 -9.77
N ALA A 224 6.82 -11.16 -10.69
CA ALA A 224 8.26 -10.90 -10.72
C ALA A 224 8.72 -9.91 -9.64
N THR A 225 7.83 -9.15 -9.04
CA THR A 225 8.09 -8.20 -7.96
C THR A 225 7.61 -8.74 -6.62
N HIS A 226 8.24 -8.30 -5.55
CA HIS A 226 7.85 -8.63 -4.18
C HIS A 226 7.02 -7.49 -3.58
N LEU A 227 5.88 -7.19 -4.21
CA LEU A 227 5.01 -6.11 -3.74
C LEU A 227 4.24 -6.42 -2.44
N GLY A 228 4.44 -7.62 -1.87
CA GLY A 228 3.73 -8.06 -0.67
C GLY A 228 2.25 -8.35 -0.91
N TYR A 229 1.47 -8.35 0.16
CA TYR A 229 0.04 -8.60 0.12
C TYR A 229 -0.76 -7.36 0.49
N GLN A 230 -2.02 -7.37 0.09
CA GLN A 230 -3.00 -6.35 0.43
C GLN A 230 -4.24 -6.98 1.08
N VAL A 231 -4.84 -6.22 1.97
CA VAL A 231 -6.18 -6.47 2.52
C VAL A 231 -7.14 -5.49 1.87
N VAL A 232 -8.18 -5.98 1.22
CA VAL A 232 -9.20 -5.14 0.59
C VAL A 232 -10.52 -5.31 1.32
N ILE A 233 -10.92 -4.31 2.06
CA ILE A 233 -12.18 -4.29 2.81
C ILE A 233 -13.34 -4.10 1.84
N LYS A 234 -14.28 -5.05 1.81
CA LYS A 234 -15.37 -5.11 0.83
C LYS A 234 -16.74 -4.78 1.40
N THR A 235 -16.96 -4.98 2.70
CA THR A 235 -18.25 -4.80 3.33
C THR A 235 -18.20 -3.80 4.49
N GLN A 236 -19.37 -3.21 4.80
CA GLN A 236 -19.50 -2.33 5.97
C GLN A 236 -19.20 -3.09 7.26
N LYS A 237 -19.49 -4.40 7.32
CA LYS A 237 -19.15 -5.26 8.46
C LYS A 237 -17.65 -5.32 8.69
N ALA A 238 -16.85 -5.53 7.64
CA ALA A 238 -15.39 -5.54 7.74
C ALA A 238 -14.83 -4.13 8.03
N LEU A 239 -15.45 -3.07 7.48
CA LEU A 239 -15.04 -1.70 7.74
C LEU A 239 -15.18 -1.29 9.21
N GLN A 240 -16.14 -1.86 9.93
CA GLN A 240 -16.29 -1.64 11.38
C GLN A 240 -15.21 -2.31 12.22
N ASN A 241 -14.43 -3.21 11.62
CA ASN A 241 -13.35 -3.95 12.27
C ASN A 241 -11.96 -3.34 12.00
N ILE A 242 -11.88 -2.23 11.29
CA ILE A 242 -10.65 -1.45 11.17
C ILE A 242 -10.64 -0.30 12.19
N ASP A 243 -9.47 0.02 12.72
CA ASP A 243 -9.28 1.14 13.61
C ASP A 243 -8.01 1.89 13.23
N MET A 244 -8.13 3.22 13.01
CA MET A 244 -6.99 4.08 12.70
C MET A 244 -6.17 4.30 13.98
N LYS A 245 -4.94 3.84 14.00
CA LYS A 245 -4.02 3.98 15.13
C LYS A 245 -3.13 5.19 15.01
N LYS A 246 -2.58 5.42 13.82
CA LYS A 246 -1.61 6.50 13.58
C LYS A 246 -1.93 7.26 12.30
N HIS A 247 -1.71 8.57 12.33
CA HIS A 247 -1.63 9.45 11.17
C HIS A 247 -0.21 10.01 11.12
N LEU A 248 0.55 9.66 10.08
CA LEU A 248 1.98 9.94 9.95
C LEU A 248 2.22 11.09 8.99
N TYR A 249 3.16 11.97 9.33
CA TYR A 249 3.60 13.01 8.42
C TYR A 249 4.50 12.41 7.33
N PHE A 250 4.19 12.70 6.08
CA PHE A 250 4.91 12.18 4.92
C PHE A 250 5.67 13.31 4.22
N CYS A 251 6.93 13.50 4.62
CA CYS A 251 7.78 14.62 4.19
C CYS A 251 8.31 14.46 2.76
N SER A 252 8.82 15.54 2.18
CA SER A 252 9.32 15.55 0.79
C SER A 252 10.56 14.68 0.57
N VAL A 253 11.45 14.58 1.55
CA VAL A 253 12.64 13.70 1.47
C VAL A 253 12.21 12.24 1.44
N GLU A 254 11.32 11.82 2.33
CA GLU A 254 10.78 10.47 2.37
C GLU A 254 10.04 10.13 1.06
N LYS A 255 9.18 11.01 0.55
CA LYS A 255 8.54 10.86 -0.77
C LYS A 255 9.55 10.63 -1.89
N SER A 256 10.66 11.38 -1.87
CA SER A 256 11.72 11.23 -2.86
C SER A 256 12.43 9.86 -2.76
N LEU A 257 12.58 9.31 -1.56
CA LEU A 257 13.13 7.95 -1.37
C LEU A 257 12.19 6.89 -1.94
N TYR A 258 10.91 6.92 -1.59
CA TYR A 258 9.93 5.97 -2.11
C TYR A 258 9.72 6.07 -3.63
N ASN A 259 9.78 7.27 -4.21
CA ASN A 259 9.74 7.43 -5.67
C ASN A 259 10.93 6.76 -6.36
N LYS A 260 12.15 6.90 -5.80
CA LYS A 260 13.33 6.22 -6.34
C LYS A 260 13.23 4.70 -6.21
N GLU A 261 12.72 4.21 -5.10
CA GLU A 261 12.50 2.78 -4.87
C GLU A 261 11.48 2.22 -5.86
N SER A 262 10.34 2.90 -6.02
CA SER A 262 9.31 2.56 -7.01
C SER A 262 9.86 2.51 -8.44
N ASP A 263 10.71 3.46 -8.83
CA ASP A 263 11.36 3.47 -10.15
C ASP A 263 12.29 2.26 -10.34
N ILE A 264 13.05 1.89 -9.30
CA ILE A 264 13.96 0.71 -9.34
C ILE A 264 13.14 -0.58 -9.44
N GLU A 265 12.07 -0.71 -8.65
CA GLU A 265 11.18 -1.86 -8.69
C GLU A 265 10.50 -2.00 -10.05
N SER A 266 9.95 -0.91 -10.60
CA SER A 266 9.33 -0.87 -11.91
C SER A 266 10.28 -1.33 -13.03
N ASN A 267 11.50 -0.80 -13.06
CA ASN A 267 12.51 -1.21 -14.03
C ASN A 267 12.88 -2.70 -13.88
N THR A 268 12.97 -3.18 -12.66
CA THR A 268 13.24 -4.59 -12.35
C THR A 268 12.08 -5.48 -12.82
N ALA A 269 10.84 -5.09 -12.56
CA ALA A 269 9.64 -5.78 -12.99
C ALA A 269 9.55 -5.89 -14.52
N MET A 270 9.76 -4.79 -15.23
CA MET A 270 9.77 -4.78 -16.71
C MET A 270 10.83 -5.72 -17.28
N ASN A 271 12.05 -5.71 -16.75
CA ASN A 271 13.10 -6.62 -17.19
C ASN A 271 12.75 -8.09 -16.95
N LYS A 272 12.19 -8.42 -15.77
CA LYS A 272 11.75 -9.77 -15.45
C LYS A 272 10.57 -10.20 -16.33
N ALA A 273 9.62 -9.30 -16.63
CA ALA A 273 8.52 -9.55 -17.54
C ALA A 273 9.01 -9.90 -18.95
N LEU A 274 9.99 -9.17 -19.47
CA LEU A 274 10.62 -9.45 -20.77
C LEU A 274 11.31 -10.82 -20.79
N ILE A 275 11.99 -11.19 -19.69
CA ILE A 275 12.61 -12.51 -19.53
C ILE A 275 11.55 -13.60 -19.50
N ALA A 276 10.47 -13.41 -18.73
CA ALA A 276 9.36 -14.35 -18.63
C ALA A 276 8.69 -14.58 -20.00
N LYS A 277 8.42 -13.50 -20.73
CA LYS A 277 7.85 -13.56 -22.09
C LYS A 277 8.70 -14.40 -23.04
N LYS A 278 10.03 -14.31 -22.97
CA LYS A 278 10.94 -15.12 -23.79
C LYS A 278 11.04 -16.56 -23.31
N ARG A 279 11.15 -16.76 -21.99
CA ARG A 279 11.41 -18.07 -21.38
C ARG A 279 10.24 -19.03 -21.50
N TYR A 280 9.02 -18.50 -21.49
CA TYR A 280 7.78 -19.27 -21.47
C TYR A 280 6.96 -19.12 -22.76
N SER A 281 7.61 -18.74 -23.90
CA SER A 281 6.95 -18.54 -25.18
C SER A 281 6.21 -19.78 -25.72
N ASP A 282 6.70 -20.97 -25.38
CA ASP A 282 6.14 -22.25 -25.85
C ASP A 282 5.47 -23.08 -24.73
N VAL A 283 5.20 -22.43 -23.59
CA VAL A 283 4.65 -23.11 -22.40
C VAL A 283 3.45 -22.34 -21.86
N GLY A 284 2.47 -23.08 -21.37
CA GLY A 284 1.21 -22.50 -20.86
C GLY A 284 0.09 -22.51 -21.87
N LYS A 285 -1.02 -21.86 -21.52
CA LYS A 285 -2.24 -21.77 -22.31
C LYS A 285 -2.61 -20.35 -22.61
N TYR A 286 -3.06 -20.07 -23.81
CA TYR A 286 -3.75 -18.83 -24.12
C TYR A 286 -5.11 -18.77 -23.43
N ILE A 287 -5.68 -17.58 -23.29
CA ILE A 287 -6.93 -17.40 -22.54
C ILE A 287 -8.09 -18.23 -23.09
N ASN A 288 -8.20 -18.40 -24.40
CA ASN A 288 -9.21 -19.24 -25.07
C ASN A 288 -9.01 -20.72 -24.77
N GLU A 289 -7.77 -21.20 -24.68
CA GLU A 289 -7.45 -22.58 -24.31
C GLU A 289 -7.68 -22.84 -22.82
N LEU A 290 -7.42 -21.81 -21.98
CA LEU A 290 -7.57 -21.88 -20.54
C LEU A 290 -9.05 -21.91 -20.11
N LEU A 291 -9.87 -21.08 -20.75
CA LEU A 291 -11.28 -20.91 -20.41
C LEU A 291 -12.23 -21.65 -21.37
N GLY A 292 -11.68 -22.29 -22.43
CA GLY A 292 -12.44 -22.97 -23.47
C GLY A 292 -13.00 -22.00 -24.52
N GLU A 293 -13.15 -22.48 -25.75
CA GLU A 293 -13.98 -21.83 -26.75
C GLU A 293 -15.43 -22.00 -26.32
N ILE A 294 -16.15 -20.92 -26.11
CA ILE A 294 -17.60 -20.98 -25.92
C ILE A 294 -18.15 -21.00 -27.35
N ASP A 295 -18.65 -22.17 -27.76
CA ASP A 295 -19.45 -22.28 -28.99
C ASP A 295 -20.62 -21.29 -28.90
N ASP A 296 -20.71 -20.38 -29.87
CA ASP A 296 -21.79 -19.38 -30.02
C ASP A 296 -23.17 -20.04 -30.18
#